data_f5e45385381b8db5907cdb3128a52c80
#
_entry.id   f5e45385381b8db5907cdb3128a52c80
#
_cell.length_a   1.000
_cell.length_b   1.000
_cell.length_c   1.000
_cell.angle_alpha   90.00
_cell.angle_beta   90.00
_cell.angle_gamma   90.00
#
_symmetry.space_group_name_H-M   'P 1'
#
loop_
_entity.id
_entity.type
_entity.pdbx_description
1 polymer ?
#
loop_
_entity_poly.entity_id
_entity_poly.type
_entity_poly.pdbx_seq_one_letter_code
_entity_poly.pdbx_strand_id
1 'polypeptide(L)'
;AMKVWAISKGATHYAHWFQPLSGITSEKHDSFLEPNHDGTAITKFTGKNLIQGEPDASSFPNGGLRATFEARGYTAWDCTSPAFIKDEVLCIPTAFCSYTGEALDKKTPLLRSMTALDRESKRVLALFGKKPKKVVPSVGDEQEYFLIKKDAYRKRKDLVITGRTLFGATPCKGQELEEHYFGAIRPTVSSYMKDLDSELWALGIPGKTKHNEVAPCQHELAPVYGEVNEAVDQNLVMMEKMKLIASRHDLVCLLHEKPFEGINGSGKH
;
A
#
# COMPACT_ATOMS: atom_id res chain seq x y z
N ALA A 1 22.56 11.56 4.26
CA ALA A 1 21.67 12.07 3.19
C ALA A 1 20.20 11.93 3.57
N MET A 2 19.66 10.71 3.78
CA MET A 2 18.23 10.42 4.03
C MET A 2 17.62 11.26 5.17
N LYS A 3 18.25 11.29 6.38
CA LYS A 3 17.79 12.09 7.52
C LYS A 3 17.70 13.60 7.19
N VAL A 4 18.74 14.15 6.58
CA VAL A 4 18.79 15.59 6.24
C VAL A 4 17.68 15.95 5.27
N TRP A 5 17.45 15.12 4.26
CA TRP A 5 16.33 15.28 3.33
C TRP A 5 14.98 15.20 4.05
N ALA A 6 14.79 14.18 4.89
CA ALA A 6 13.52 13.99 5.60
C ALA A 6 13.20 15.20 6.52
N ILE A 7 14.17 15.66 7.31
CA ILE A 7 14.01 16.82 8.18
C ILE A 7 13.72 18.08 7.36
N SER A 8 14.36 18.28 6.19
CA SER A 8 14.07 19.41 5.31
C SER A 8 12.65 19.37 4.73
N LYS A 9 11.98 18.22 4.78
CA LYS A 9 10.57 18.02 4.40
C LYS A 9 9.62 18.01 5.58
N GLY A 10 10.09 18.36 6.78
CA GLY A 10 9.28 18.45 8.00
C GLY A 10 9.17 17.15 8.80
N ALA A 11 9.87 16.08 8.42
CA ALA A 11 9.79 14.83 9.16
C ALA A 11 10.47 14.94 10.53
N THR A 12 9.78 14.47 11.56
CA THR A 12 10.24 14.40 12.94
C THR A 12 10.61 12.99 13.37
N HIS A 13 10.04 12.01 12.69
CA HIS A 13 10.16 10.57 12.93
C HIS A 13 10.56 9.82 11.66
N TYR A 14 11.01 8.60 11.82
CA TYR A 14 11.14 7.61 10.76
C TYR A 14 10.40 6.33 11.13
N ALA A 15 10.02 5.55 10.15
CA ALA A 15 9.39 4.25 10.34
C ALA A 15 9.88 3.25 9.31
N HIS A 16 10.06 2.01 9.72
CA HIS A 16 10.10 0.89 8.81
C HIS A 16 8.68 0.62 8.32
N TRP A 17 8.44 0.92 7.08
CA TRP A 17 7.15 0.69 6.42
C TRP A 17 7.20 -0.66 5.71
N PHE A 18 6.32 -1.59 6.08
CA PHE A 18 6.34 -2.96 5.56
C PHE A 18 4.93 -3.55 5.42
N GLN A 19 4.85 -4.72 4.78
CA GLN A 19 3.62 -5.39 4.37
C GLN A 19 3.47 -6.73 5.10
N PRO A 20 3.09 -6.76 6.39
CA PRO A 20 2.92 -8.02 7.11
C PRO A 20 1.80 -8.87 6.48
N LEU A 21 1.75 -10.15 6.82
CA LEU A 21 0.76 -11.09 6.29
C LEU A 21 -0.69 -10.77 6.73
N SER A 22 -0.90 -9.73 7.52
CA SER A 22 -2.21 -9.24 7.95
C SER A 22 -3.04 -8.58 6.83
N GLY A 23 -2.45 -8.30 5.66
CA GLY A 23 -3.13 -7.67 4.52
C GLY A 23 -3.17 -6.14 4.54
N ILE A 24 -2.59 -5.50 5.55
CA ILE A 24 -2.40 -4.05 5.67
C ILE A 24 -0.92 -3.73 5.81
N THR A 25 -0.57 -2.45 5.62
CA THR A 25 0.78 -1.96 5.92
C THR A 25 0.97 -1.75 7.42
N SER A 26 2.20 -1.84 7.88
CA SER A 26 2.59 -1.60 9.26
C SER A 26 3.76 -0.63 9.33
N GLU A 27 3.76 0.19 10.35
CA GLU A 27 4.83 1.15 10.63
C GLU A 27 4.94 1.40 12.14
N LYS A 28 6.16 1.47 12.61
CA LYS A 28 6.48 1.83 13.99
C LYS A 28 7.35 3.09 13.96
N HIS A 29 6.84 4.18 14.53
CA HIS A 29 7.47 5.48 14.45
C HIS A 29 8.51 5.65 15.54
N ASP A 30 9.77 5.86 15.15
CA ASP A 30 10.87 6.21 16.02
C ASP A 30 11.27 7.68 15.78
N SER A 31 11.44 8.45 16.84
CA SER A 31 11.89 9.83 16.74
C SER A 31 13.34 9.91 16.25
N PHE A 32 13.64 10.92 15.42
CA PHE A 32 15.05 11.28 15.17
C PHE A 32 15.75 11.83 16.40
N LEU A 33 14.99 12.30 17.40
CA LEU A 33 15.54 12.94 18.59
C LEU A 33 16.11 11.91 19.55
N GLU A 34 17.40 12.04 19.90
CA GLU A 34 18.04 11.26 20.94
C GLU A 34 18.57 12.19 22.05
N PRO A 35 18.29 11.89 23.33
CA PRO A 35 18.86 12.64 24.44
C PRO A 35 20.35 12.33 24.61
N ASN A 36 21.14 13.35 24.94
CA ASN A 36 22.52 13.23 25.36
C ASN A 36 22.62 13.13 26.89
N HIS A 37 23.74 12.63 27.38
CA HIS A 37 24.00 12.50 28.83
C HIS A 37 24.13 13.85 29.56
N ASP A 38 24.35 14.95 28.82
CA ASP A 38 24.50 16.31 29.35
C ASP A 38 23.19 17.09 29.44
N GLY A 39 22.05 16.44 29.17
CA GLY A 39 20.73 17.07 29.17
C GLY A 39 20.36 17.75 27.85
N THR A 40 21.22 17.74 26.85
CA THR A 40 20.91 18.19 25.50
C THR A 40 20.31 17.06 24.67
N ALA A 41 19.85 17.36 23.45
CA ALA A 41 19.36 16.37 22.51
C ALA A 41 19.92 16.61 21.12
N ILE A 42 20.11 15.54 20.38
CA ILE A 42 20.56 15.58 18.99
C ILE A 42 19.59 14.82 18.09
N THR A 43 19.59 15.13 16.82
CA THR A 43 18.91 14.29 15.83
C THR A 43 19.87 13.23 15.30
N LYS A 44 19.51 11.96 15.42
CA LYS A 44 20.36 10.84 15.01
C LYS A 44 19.60 9.88 14.09
N PHE A 45 20.30 9.41 13.06
CA PHE A 45 19.87 8.34 12.18
C PHE A 45 21.09 7.78 11.47
N THR A 46 21.34 6.51 11.62
CA THR A 46 22.55 5.83 11.13
C THR A 46 22.16 4.60 10.30
N GLY A 47 23.11 3.97 9.65
CA GLY A 47 22.88 2.71 8.92
C GLY A 47 22.33 1.57 9.78
N LYS A 48 22.57 1.60 11.10
CA LYS A 48 21.97 0.63 12.02
C LYS A 48 20.44 0.72 12.11
N ASN A 49 19.89 1.91 11.85
CA ASN A 49 18.45 2.13 11.85
C ASN A 49 17.75 1.57 10.58
N LEU A 50 18.51 1.07 9.60
CA LEU A 50 17.98 0.48 8.38
C LEU A 50 17.67 -1.03 8.51
N ILE A 51 18.05 -1.62 9.65
CA ILE A 51 17.69 -2.98 10.02
C ILE A 51 17.21 -2.93 11.47
N GLN A 52 16.02 -3.43 11.74
CA GLN A 52 15.44 -3.45 13.07
C GLN A 52 14.95 -4.85 13.45
N GLY A 53 15.16 -5.22 14.71
CA GLY A 53 14.49 -6.35 15.31
C GLY A 53 13.05 -5.98 15.66
N GLU A 54 12.11 -6.78 15.22
CA GLU A 54 10.70 -6.64 15.51
C GLU A 54 10.29 -7.60 16.64
N PRO A 55 9.06 -7.50 17.19
CA PRO A 55 8.56 -8.43 18.18
C PRO A 55 8.59 -9.90 17.72
N ASP A 56 8.28 -10.80 18.65
CA ASP A 56 8.15 -12.24 18.41
C ASP A 56 7.24 -12.53 17.20
N ALA A 57 7.79 -13.20 16.21
CA ALA A 57 7.10 -13.60 14.97
C ALA A 57 6.66 -15.07 14.98
N SER A 58 6.75 -15.77 16.11
CA SER A 58 6.41 -17.22 16.19
C SER A 58 4.94 -17.54 15.88
N SER A 59 4.05 -16.53 15.88
CA SER A 59 2.66 -16.66 15.44
C SER A 59 2.51 -16.61 13.91
N PHE A 60 3.54 -16.19 13.18
CA PHE A 60 3.55 -16.21 11.72
C PHE A 60 3.96 -17.59 11.21
N PRO A 61 3.47 -18.00 10.03
CA PRO A 61 4.05 -19.15 9.33
C PRO A 61 5.55 -18.93 9.13
N ASN A 62 6.37 -19.93 9.46
CA ASN A 62 7.84 -19.87 9.40
C ASN A 62 8.49 -18.77 10.30
N GLY A 63 7.78 -18.30 11.32
CA GLY A 63 8.24 -17.23 12.21
C GLY A 63 9.33 -17.63 13.22
N GLY A 64 9.70 -18.92 13.30
CA GLY A 64 10.71 -19.44 14.21
C GLY A 64 10.17 -19.95 15.54
N LEU A 65 11.07 -20.31 16.44
CA LEU A 65 10.73 -20.83 17.77
C LEU A 65 10.60 -19.68 18.77
N ARG A 66 9.58 -19.77 19.66
CA ARG A 66 9.39 -18.84 20.77
C ARG A 66 10.54 -18.99 21.80
N ALA A 67 10.86 -17.93 22.50
CA ALA A 67 11.83 -17.83 23.59
C ALA A 67 13.31 -17.69 23.19
N THR A 68 13.60 -17.48 21.92
CA THR A 68 14.95 -17.14 21.43
C THR A 68 14.92 -15.90 20.55
N PHE A 69 16.08 -15.30 20.28
CA PHE A 69 16.17 -14.24 19.28
C PHE A 69 15.80 -14.74 17.85
N GLU A 70 15.88 -16.03 17.61
CA GLU A 70 15.46 -16.67 16.35
C GLU A 70 13.95 -16.58 16.11
N ALA A 71 13.15 -16.47 17.18
CA ALA A 71 11.70 -16.24 17.07
C ALA A 71 11.34 -14.80 16.69
N ARG A 72 12.31 -13.89 16.68
CA ARG A 72 12.10 -12.48 16.35
C ARG A 72 12.01 -12.30 14.83
N GLY A 73 11.09 -11.44 14.38
CA GLY A 73 11.09 -10.91 13.03
C GLY A 73 12.12 -9.78 12.88
N TYR A 74 12.53 -9.52 11.65
CA TYR A 74 13.48 -8.46 11.30
C TYR A 74 12.97 -7.69 10.10
N THR A 75 12.98 -6.37 10.18
CA THR A 75 12.72 -5.50 9.03
C THR A 75 14.04 -4.95 8.50
N ALA A 76 14.27 -5.08 7.19
CA ALA A 76 15.47 -4.60 6.53
C ALA A 76 15.11 -3.70 5.34
N TRP A 77 15.81 -2.59 5.20
CA TRP A 77 15.59 -1.64 4.12
C TRP A 77 15.65 -2.30 2.74
N ASP A 78 14.60 -2.08 1.97
CA ASP A 78 14.57 -2.38 0.53
C ASP A 78 15.05 -1.16 -0.24
N CYS A 79 16.30 -1.17 -0.67
CA CYS A 79 16.89 -0.07 -1.43
C CYS A 79 16.39 0.03 -2.88
N THR A 80 15.52 -0.87 -3.31
CA THR A 80 14.90 -0.86 -4.65
C THR A 80 13.54 -0.18 -4.68
N SER A 81 13.03 0.26 -3.51
CA SER A 81 11.83 1.04 -3.40
C SER A 81 12.14 2.40 -2.75
N PRO A 82 11.63 3.53 -3.29
CA PRO A 82 11.93 4.85 -2.75
C PRO A 82 11.33 5.06 -1.36
N ALA A 83 12.12 5.67 -0.45
CA ALA A 83 11.58 6.19 0.80
C ALA A 83 10.73 7.43 0.52
N PHE A 84 9.70 7.65 1.31
CA PHE A 84 8.74 8.74 1.14
C PHE A 84 8.40 9.41 2.48
N ILE A 85 7.83 10.61 2.42
CA ILE A 85 7.35 11.33 3.60
C ILE A 85 5.83 11.24 3.64
N LYS A 86 5.29 10.68 4.70
CA LYS A 86 3.86 10.58 4.98
C LYS A 86 3.61 11.05 6.42
N ASP A 87 2.70 12.01 6.59
CA ASP A 87 2.29 12.51 7.91
C ASP A 87 3.48 12.87 8.83
N GLU A 88 4.45 13.64 8.30
CA GLU A 88 5.69 14.07 8.97
C GLU A 88 6.62 12.91 9.42
N VAL A 89 6.45 11.73 8.82
CA VAL A 89 7.28 10.55 9.07
C VAL A 89 8.05 10.16 7.81
N LEU A 90 9.34 9.89 7.96
CA LEU A 90 10.13 9.25 6.91
C LEU A 90 9.77 7.76 6.89
N CYS A 91 8.96 7.35 5.93
CA CYS A 91 8.62 5.96 5.67
C CYS A 91 9.71 5.31 4.81
N ILE A 92 10.30 4.25 5.34
CA ILE A 92 11.38 3.49 4.68
C ILE A 92 10.81 2.13 4.31
N PRO A 93 10.61 1.83 3.00
CA PRO A 93 10.15 0.50 2.60
C PRO A 93 11.13 -0.58 3.05
N THR A 94 10.61 -1.61 3.72
CA THR A 94 11.41 -2.71 4.27
C THR A 94 10.82 -4.05 3.91
N ALA A 95 11.67 -5.06 3.81
CA ALA A 95 11.29 -6.46 3.79
C ALA A 95 11.23 -6.98 5.23
N PHE A 96 10.24 -7.79 5.55
CA PHE A 96 10.05 -8.41 6.86
C PHE A 96 10.30 -9.91 6.76
N CYS A 97 11.30 -10.41 7.47
CA CYS A 97 11.74 -11.79 7.43
C CYS A 97 12.10 -12.32 8.82
N SER A 98 12.16 -13.66 8.97
CA SER A 98 12.66 -14.31 10.15
C SER A 98 14.19 -14.20 10.27
N TYR A 99 14.74 -14.63 11.40
CA TYR A 99 16.19 -14.70 11.59
C TYR A 99 16.90 -15.56 10.54
N THR A 100 16.29 -16.63 10.10
CA THR A 100 16.80 -17.53 9.05
C THR A 100 16.49 -17.05 7.62
N GLY A 101 15.80 -15.92 7.49
CA GLY A 101 15.47 -15.31 6.19
C GLY A 101 14.17 -15.79 5.57
N GLU A 102 13.33 -16.54 6.30
CA GLU A 102 12.01 -16.92 5.83
C GLU A 102 11.10 -15.69 5.71
N ALA A 103 10.25 -15.67 4.68
CA ALA A 103 9.34 -14.57 4.44
C ALA A 103 8.25 -14.48 5.50
N LEU A 104 8.09 -13.31 6.12
CA LEU A 104 7.01 -12.96 7.06
C LEU A 104 6.08 -11.88 6.47
N ASP A 105 6.29 -11.52 5.21
CA ASP A 105 5.55 -10.50 4.48
C ASP A 105 5.23 -10.95 3.05
N LYS A 106 4.62 -10.05 2.29
CA LYS A 106 4.36 -10.26 0.86
C LYS A 106 5.47 -9.71 -0.03
N LYS A 107 6.27 -8.77 0.47
CA LYS A 107 7.36 -8.13 -0.30
C LYS A 107 8.53 -9.08 -0.54
N THR A 108 8.94 -9.84 0.45
CA THR A 108 10.06 -10.80 0.31
C THR A 108 9.84 -11.81 -0.82
N PRO A 109 8.67 -12.48 -0.94
CA PRO A 109 8.38 -13.34 -2.09
C PRO A 109 8.40 -12.59 -3.42
N LEU A 110 7.86 -11.38 -3.47
CA LEU A 110 7.87 -10.54 -4.68
C LEU A 110 9.31 -10.26 -5.14
N LEU A 111 10.18 -9.78 -4.27
CA LEU A 111 11.58 -9.48 -4.60
C LEU A 111 12.34 -10.72 -5.08
N ARG A 112 12.10 -11.87 -4.44
CA ARG A 112 12.68 -13.16 -4.84
C ARG A 112 12.18 -13.60 -6.21
N SER A 113 10.89 -13.44 -6.50
CA SER A 113 10.31 -13.77 -7.81
C SER A 113 10.86 -12.88 -8.93
N MET A 114 11.05 -11.58 -8.67
CA MET A 114 11.67 -10.66 -9.62
C MET A 114 13.11 -11.08 -9.94
N THR A 115 13.90 -11.50 -8.94
CA THR A 115 15.25 -12.01 -9.13
C THR A 115 15.26 -13.28 -9.97
N ALA A 116 14.34 -14.20 -9.71
CA ALA A 116 14.21 -15.43 -10.49
C ALA A 116 13.79 -15.12 -11.94
N LEU A 117 12.84 -14.23 -12.13
CA LEU A 117 12.38 -13.79 -13.46
C LEU A 117 13.52 -13.15 -14.27
N ASP A 118 14.30 -12.24 -13.66
CA ASP A 118 15.45 -11.62 -14.32
C ASP A 118 16.43 -12.67 -14.83
N ARG A 119 16.80 -13.64 -13.97
CA ARG A 119 17.73 -14.71 -14.30
C ARG A 119 17.22 -15.55 -15.49
N GLU A 120 15.99 -16.03 -15.41
CA GLU A 120 15.46 -16.94 -16.42
C GLU A 120 15.15 -16.21 -17.74
N SER A 121 14.67 -14.97 -17.68
CA SER A 121 14.49 -14.14 -18.88
C SER A 121 15.79 -13.88 -19.61
N LYS A 122 16.88 -13.63 -18.89
CA LYS A 122 18.22 -13.48 -19.51
C LYS A 122 18.70 -14.76 -20.21
N ARG A 123 18.39 -15.93 -19.63
CA ARG A 123 18.68 -17.22 -20.28
C ARG A 123 17.94 -17.36 -21.62
N VAL A 124 16.65 -17.03 -21.64
CA VAL A 124 15.85 -17.08 -22.87
C VAL A 124 16.36 -16.05 -23.90
N LEU A 125 16.60 -14.80 -23.47
CA LEU A 125 17.07 -13.73 -24.35
C LEU A 125 18.44 -14.01 -24.94
N ALA A 126 19.29 -14.73 -24.24
CA ALA A 126 20.61 -15.15 -24.75
C ALA A 126 20.49 -16.04 -25.99
N LEU A 127 19.44 -16.85 -26.12
CA LEU A 127 19.16 -17.67 -27.32
C LEU A 127 18.89 -16.80 -28.57
N PHE A 128 18.45 -15.55 -28.37
CA PHE A 128 18.23 -14.56 -29.42
C PHE A 128 19.39 -13.57 -29.55
N GLY A 129 20.55 -13.89 -28.96
CA GLY A 129 21.73 -13.02 -29.00
C GLY A 129 21.61 -11.73 -28.16
N LYS A 130 20.57 -11.59 -27.34
CA LYS A 130 20.35 -10.43 -26.47
C LYS A 130 21.04 -10.64 -25.11
N LYS A 131 21.70 -9.58 -24.60
CA LYS A 131 22.41 -9.61 -23.30
C LYS A 131 22.05 -8.39 -22.46
N PRO A 132 20.81 -8.25 -21.98
CA PRO A 132 20.40 -7.12 -21.14
C PRO A 132 21.10 -7.18 -19.77
N LYS A 133 21.34 -6.02 -19.16
CA LYS A 133 21.89 -5.94 -17.80
C LYS A 133 20.88 -6.41 -16.76
N LYS A 134 19.60 -6.04 -16.93
CA LYS A 134 18.48 -6.39 -16.03
C LYS A 134 17.21 -6.56 -16.87
N VAL A 135 16.34 -7.47 -16.46
CA VAL A 135 14.97 -7.61 -16.93
C VAL A 135 14.06 -7.38 -15.73
N VAL A 136 13.16 -6.42 -15.85
CA VAL A 136 12.24 -6.05 -14.76
C VAL A 136 10.81 -6.22 -15.22
N PRO A 137 9.94 -6.82 -14.39
CA PRO A 137 8.51 -6.80 -14.60
C PRO A 137 7.93 -5.43 -14.27
N SER A 138 6.91 -5.01 -15.00
CA SER A 138 6.16 -3.78 -14.74
C SER A 138 4.69 -4.10 -14.56
N VAL A 139 4.01 -3.26 -13.78
CA VAL A 139 2.57 -3.31 -13.54
C VAL A 139 2.01 -1.90 -13.34
N GLY A 140 0.75 -1.70 -13.69
CA GLY A 140 -0.03 -0.53 -13.30
C GLY A 140 -1.32 -1.04 -12.66
N ASP A 141 -1.42 -0.92 -11.35
CA ASP A 141 -2.55 -1.44 -10.57
C ASP A 141 -3.78 -0.54 -10.76
N GLU A 142 -4.72 -0.95 -11.60
CA GLU A 142 -6.02 -0.30 -11.76
C GLU A 142 -6.90 -0.63 -10.56
N GLN A 143 -6.97 0.29 -9.60
CA GLN A 143 -7.69 0.07 -8.35
C GLN A 143 -9.14 0.52 -8.47
N GLU A 144 -10.03 -0.46 -8.47
CA GLU A 144 -11.47 -0.23 -8.33
C GLU A 144 -11.86 -0.10 -6.84
N TYR A 145 -12.88 0.70 -6.57
CA TYR A 145 -13.37 0.96 -5.23
C TYR A 145 -14.81 1.48 -5.24
N PHE A 146 -15.50 1.34 -4.10
CA PHE A 146 -16.84 1.89 -3.91
C PHE A 146 -16.80 3.08 -2.97
N LEU A 147 -17.58 4.11 -3.30
CA LEU A 147 -17.82 5.25 -2.41
C LEU A 147 -19.26 5.27 -1.96
N ILE A 148 -19.48 5.19 -0.66
CA ILE A 148 -20.81 5.28 -0.06
C ILE A 148 -20.87 6.37 0.99
N LYS A 149 -22.07 6.92 1.25
CA LYS A 149 -22.26 7.93 2.29
C LYS A 149 -21.94 7.36 3.67
N LYS A 150 -21.17 8.10 4.47
CA LYS A 150 -20.74 7.71 5.81
C LYS A 150 -21.92 7.39 6.74
N ASP A 151 -23.01 8.15 6.65
CA ASP A 151 -24.20 7.91 7.46
C ASP A 151 -24.94 6.62 7.09
N ALA A 152 -24.95 6.25 5.80
CA ALA A 152 -25.52 4.98 5.36
C ALA A 152 -24.65 3.81 5.83
N TYR A 153 -23.33 3.94 5.73
CA TYR A 153 -22.36 2.96 6.22
C TYR A 153 -22.54 2.67 7.72
N ARG A 154 -22.61 3.72 8.55
CA ARG A 154 -22.77 3.58 10.01
C ARG A 154 -24.02 2.83 10.44
N LYS A 155 -25.07 2.85 9.64
CA LYS A 155 -26.33 2.13 9.88
C LYS A 155 -26.25 0.64 9.52
N ARG A 156 -25.22 0.22 8.81
CA ARG A 156 -25.01 -1.15 8.32
C ARG A 156 -23.86 -1.82 9.07
N LYS A 157 -24.18 -2.55 10.13
CA LYS A 157 -23.18 -3.25 10.95
C LYS A 157 -22.38 -4.29 10.17
N ASP A 158 -22.98 -4.95 9.19
CA ASP A 158 -22.29 -5.87 8.29
C ASP A 158 -21.17 -5.17 7.50
N LEU A 159 -21.45 -4.02 6.90
CA LEU A 159 -20.42 -3.21 6.22
C LEU A 159 -19.33 -2.73 7.18
N VAL A 160 -19.71 -2.27 8.37
CA VAL A 160 -18.75 -1.77 9.39
C VAL A 160 -17.80 -2.87 9.85
N ILE A 161 -18.33 -4.07 10.11
CA ILE A 161 -17.56 -5.17 10.71
C ILE A 161 -16.79 -5.97 9.66
N THR A 162 -17.41 -6.22 8.49
CA THR A 162 -16.85 -7.14 7.49
C THR A 162 -16.37 -6.46 6.19
N GLY A 163 -16.70 -5.18 5.98
CA GLY A 163 -16.41 -4.46 4.73
C GLY A 163 -17.35 -4.83 3.58
N ARG A 164 -18.34 -5.72 3.80
CA ARG A 164 -19.31 -6.14 2.79
C ARG A 164 -20.71 -6.31 3.38
N THR A 165 -21.74 -6.30 2.52
CA THR A 165 -23.09 -6.65 2.92
C THR A 165 -23.24 -8.16 3.12
N LEU A 166 -23.94 -8.59 4.17
CA LEU A 166 -24.25 -10.00 4.45
C LEU A 166 -25.73 -10.32 4.20
N PHE A 167 -26.59 -9.30 4.20
CA PHE A 167 -28.04 -9.42 4.03
C PHE A 167 -28.61 -8.10 3.49
N GLY A 168 -29.86 -8.12 3.07
CA GLY A 168 -30.59 -6.96 2.56
C GLY A 168 -31.19 -7.22 1.19
N ALA A 169 -32.01 -6.27 0.73
CA ALA A 169 -32.60 -6.32 -0.61
C ALA A 169 -31.57 -5.89 -1.67
N THR A 170 -31.74 -6.40 -2.88
CA THR A 170 -31.03 -5.91 -4.04
C THR A 170 -31.34 -4.43 -4.31
N PRO A 171 -30.39 -3.63 -4.82
CA PRO A 171 -30.64 -2.23 -5.16
C PRO A 171 -31.66 -2.12 -6.31
N CYS A 172 -32.36 -0.98 -6.37
CA CYS A 172 -33.33 -0.70 -7.45
C CYS A 172 -32.67 -0.61 -8.83
N LYS A 173 -31.41 -0.21 -8.89
CA LYS A 173 -30.58 -0.14 -10.10
C LYS A 173 -29.36 -1.03 -9.91
N GLY A 174 -29.07 -1.83 -10.95
CA GLY A 174 -27.87 -2.65 -11.05
C GLY A 174 -26.89 -2.05 -12.06
N GLN A 175 -26.48 -2.86 -13.01
CA GLN A 175 -25.49 -2.52 -14.04
C GLN A 175 -26.10 -2.45 -15.45
N GLU A 176 -27.41 -2.27 -15.54
CA GLU A 176 -28.15 -2.25 -16.79
C GLU A 176 -27.62 -1.15 -17.72
N LEU A 177 -27.36 -1.50 -18.96
CA LEU A 177 -26.83 -0.62 -20.02
C LEU A 177 -25.54 0.11 -19.63
N GLU A 178 -24.87 -0.33 -18.57
CA GLU A 178 -23.67 0.32 -18.03
C GLU A 178 -23.90 1.82 -17.74
N GLU A 179 -25.10 2.15 -17.26
CA GLU A 179 -25.54 3.53 -17.04
C GLU A 179 -24.60 4.30 -16.10
N HIS A 180 -24.03 3.65 -15.10
CA HIS A 180 -23.08 4.30 -14.20
C HIS A 180 -21.73 4.52 -14.85
N TYR A 181 -21.21 3.56 -15.60
CA TYR A 181 -19.93 3.66 -16.30
C TYR A 181 -19.90 4.83 -17.30
N PHE A 182 -20.94 4.99 -18.08
CA PHE A 182 -21.10 6.07 -19.05
C PHE A 182 -21.67 7.36 -18.47
N GLY A 183 -21.96 7.37 -17.17
CA GLY A 183 -22.51 8.53 -16.46
C GLY A 183 -21.45 9.59 -16.10
N ALA A 184 -21.90 10.80 -15.83
CA ALA A 184 -21.06 11.86 -15.32
C ALA A 184 -20.61 11.58 -13.88
N ILE A 185 -19.38 11.97 -13.54
CA ILE A 185 -18.87 11.91 -12.16
C ILE A 185 -19.62 12.96 -11.33
N ARG A 186 -20.24 12.55 -10.25
CA ARG A 186 -21.00 13.44 -9.36
C ARG A 186 -20.06 14.44 -8.67
N PRO A 187 -20.52 15.68 -8.37
CA PRO A 187 -19.67 16.72 -7.78
C PRO A 187 -18.96 16.31 -6.48
N THR A 188 -19.64 15.60 -5.56
CA THR A 188 -19.03 15.10 -4.32
C THR A 188 -17.91 14.11 -4.59
N VAL A 189 -18.12 13.20 -5.55
CA VAL A 189 -17.11 12.23 -5.96
C VAL A 189 -15.94 12.92 -6.66
N SER A 190 -16.24 13.90 -7.52
CA SER A 190 -15.21 14.69 -8.22
C SER A 190 -14.32 15.46 -7.22
N SER A 191 -14.91 16.05 -6.18
CA SER A 191 -14.15 16.72 -5.11
C SER A 191 -13.24 15.75 -4.36
N TYR A 192 -13.75 14.59 -3.98
CA TYR A 192 -12.95 13.52 -3.38
C TYR A 192 -11.78 13.11 -4.29
N MET A 193 -12.07 12.82 -5.57
CA MET A 193 -11.05 12.41 -6.53
C MET A 193 -9.97 13.47 -6.73
N LYS A 194 -10.33 14.76 -6.71
CA LYS A 194 -9.38 15.85 -6.83
C LYS A 194 -8.42 15.92 -5.63
N ASP A 195 -8.94 15.79 -4.42
CA ASP A 195 -8.12 15.82 -3.21
C ASP A 195 -7.22 14.56 -3.15
N LEU A 196 -7.75 13.41 -3.57
CA LEU A 196 -6.97 12.18 -3.66
C LEU A 196 -5.80 12.33 -4.63
N ASP A 197 -6.02 12.84 -5.85
CA ASP A 197 -4.95 13.10 -6.82
C ASP A 197 -3.86 13.98 -6.23
N SER A 198 -4.24 15.07 -5.56
CA SER A 198 -3.29 16.03 -4.99
C SER A 198 -2.39 15.39 -3.93
N GLU A 199 -2.95 14.56 -3.06
CA GLU A 199 -2.18 13.83 -2.04
C GLU A 199 -1.29 12.74 -2.64
N LEU A 200 -1.78 12.01 -3.64
CA LEU A 200 -1.01 10.97 -4.32
C LEU A 200 0.19 11.56 -5.07
N TRP A 201 -0.03 12.65 -5.81
CA TRP A 201 1.06 13.32 -6.52
C TRP A 201 2.10 13.91 -5.57
N ALA A 202 1.70 14.43 -4.43
CA ALA A 202 2.63 14.91 -3.39
C ALA A 202 3.49 13.77 -2.82
N LEU A 203 3.00 12.53 -2.83
CA LEU A 203 3.73 11.33 -2.44
C LEU A 203 4.55 10.71 -3.58
N GLY A 204 4.46 11.26 -4.81
CA GLY A 204 5.12 10.71 -5.99
C GLY A 204 4.37 9.55 -6.64
N ILE A 205 3.12 9.29 -6.25
CA ILE A 205 2.29 8.23 -6.82
C ILE A 205 1.60 8.77 -8.07
N PRO A 206 1.87 8.22 -9.27
CA PRO A 206 1.46 8.81 -10.53
C PRO A 206 0.03 8.42 -10.93
N GLY A 207 -0.97 8.70 -10.08
CA GLY A 207 -2.39 8.54 -10.42
C GLY A 207 -2.71 9.35 -11.68
N LYS A 208 -3.29 8.72 -12.70
CA LYS A 208 -3.49 9.34 -14.00
C LYS A 208 -4.93 9.30 -14.49
N THR A 209 -5.58 8.16 -14.44
CA THR A 209 -6.94 7.99 -14.97
C THR A 209 -7.90 7.73 -13.80
N LYS A 210 -9.03 8.41 -13.82
CA LYS A 210 -10.12 8.22 -12.87
C LYS A 210 -11.46 8.32 -13.60
N HIS A 211 -12.36 7.41 -13.32
CA HIS A 211 -13.69 7.37 -13.91
C HIS A 211 -14.68 6.57 -13.06
N ASN A 212 -15.94 6.55 -13.48
CA ASN A 212 -16.93 5.64 -12.92
C ASN A 212 -16.72 4.23 -13.45
N GLU A 213 -16.92 3.24 -12.59
CA GLU A 213 -16.98 1.83 -12.97
C GLU A 213 -18.42 1.35 -13.17
N VAL A 214 -18.58 0.08 -13.57
CA VAL A 214 -19.87 -0.45 -14.04
C VAL A 214 -20.91 -0.53 -12.93
N ALA A 215 -20.52 -0.89 -11.72
CA ALA A 215 -21.45 -1.00 -10.60
C ALA A 215 -21.83 0.37 -10.03
N PRO A 216 -23.06 0.54 -9.53
CA PRO A 216 -23.47 1.75 -8.85
C PRO A 216 -22.53 2.12 -7.70
N CYS A 217 -22.11 3.38 -7.63
CA CYS A 217 -21.12 3.91 -6.66
C CYS A 217 -19.70 3.31 -6.75
N GLN A 218 -19.40 2.60 -7.81
CA GLN A 218 -18.07 2.09 -8.10
C GLN A 218 -17.29 3.09 -8.96
N HIS A 219 -16.00 3.21 -8.67
CA HIS A 219 -15.07 4.08 -9.37
C HIS A 219 -13.73 3.38 -9.51
N GLU A 220 -12.88 3.89 -10.40
CA GLU A 220 -11.52 3.39 -10.60
C GLU A 220 -10.51 4.53 -10.57
N LEU A 221 -9.32 4.21 -10.12
CA LEU A 221 -8.12 5.02 -10.28
C LEU A 221 -7.01 4.14 -10.83
N ALA A 222 -6.47 4.55 -11.99
CA ALA A 222 -5.37 3.87 -12.65
C ALA A 222 -4.11 4.75 -12.63
N PRO A 223 -3.00 4.30 -12.04
CA PRO A 223 -1.71 4.98 -12.10
C PRO A 223 -1.00 4.72 -13.43
N VAL A 224 0.05 5.48 -13.70
CA VAL A 224 1.03 5.10 -14.72
C VAL A 224 1.77 3.85 -14.23
N TYR A 225 1.94 2.87 -15.10
CA TYR A 225 2.68 1.65 -14.77
C TYR A 225 4.16 1.93 -14.42
N GLY A 226 4.71 1.11 -13.54
CA GLY A 226 6.11 1.19 -13.10
C GLY A 226 6.72 -0.18 -12.84
N GLU A 227 7.93 -0.21 -12.30
CA GLU A 227 8.54 -1.47 -11.81
C GLU A 227 7.64 -2.07 -10.73
N VAL A 228 7.36 -3.38 -10.81
CA VAL A 228 6.32 -4.02 -10.00
C VAL A 228 6.51 -3.82 -8.49
N ASN A 229 7.74 -3.80 -7.98
CA ASN A 229 7.99 -3.60 -6.55
C ASN A 229 7.51 -2.21 -6.08
N GLU A 230 7.88 -1.17 -6.83
CA GLU A 230 7.47 0.21 -6.52
C GLU A 230 5.97 0.40 -6.72
N ALA A 231 5.41 -0.12 -7.83
CA ALA A 231 3.99 0.00 -8.13
C ALA A 231 3.11 -0.66 -7.05
N VAL A 232 3.51 -1.82 -6.53
CA VAL A 232 2.80 -2.49 -5.43
C VAL A 232 2.85 -1.66 -4.13
N ASP A 233 4.02 -1.10 -3.77
CA ASP A 233 4.14 -0.22 -2.63
C ASP A 233 3.24 1.02 -2.79
N GLN A 234 3.26 1.64 -3.96
CA GLN A 234 2.41 2.79 -4.29
C GLN A 234 0.92 2.45 -4.19
N ASN A 235 0.48 1.28 -4.66
CA ASN A 235 -0.92 0.85 -4.55
C ASN A 235 -1.35 0.71 -3.08
N LEU A 236 -0.51 0.18 -2.21
CA LEU A 236 -0.84 0.04 -0.79
C LEU A 236 -1.01 1.40 -0.10
N VAL A 237 -0.12 2.35 -0.38
CA VAL A 237 -0.25 3.73 0.11
C VAL A 237 -1.50 4.40 -0.48
N MET A 238 -1.79 4.18 -1.76
CA MET A 238 -2.99 4.68 -2.43
C MET A 238 -4.25 4.16 -1.75
N MET A 239 -4.35 2.87 -1.44
CA MET A 239 -5.50 2.27 -0.75
C MET A 239 -5.71 2.88 0.65
N GLU A 240 -4.65 3.19 1.38
CA GLU A 240 -4.71 3.89 2.66
C GLU A 240 -5.28 5.30 2.49
N LYS A 241 -4.72 6.08 1.54
CA LYS A 241 -5.15 7.45 1.25
C LYS A 241 -6.59 7.50 0.73
N MET A 242 -7.02 6.56 -0.08
CA MET A 242 -8.41 6.46 -0.54
C MET A 242 -9.39 6.45 0.64
N LYS A 243 -9.13 5.64 1.67
CA LYS A 243 -10.00 5.56 2.87
C LYS A 243 -9.95 6.84 3.69
N LEU A 244 -8.76 7.38 3.92
CA LEU A 244 -8.54 8.58 4.72
C LEU A 244 -9.25 9.80 4.10
N ILE A 245 -9.06 10.02 2.80
CA ILE A 245 -9.62 11.17 2.10
C ILE A 245 -11.14 11.03 1.95
N ALA A 246 -11.66 9.83 1.71
CA ALA A 246 -13.11 9.60 1.69
C ALA A 246 -13.77 10.08 3.00
N SER A 247 -13.11 9.84 4.14
CA SER A 247 -13.61 10.28 5.44
C SER A 247 -13.71 11.81 5.59
N ARG A 248 -12.87 12.58 4.88
CA ARG A 248 -12.91 14.06 4.85
C ARG A 248 -14.10 14.60 4.03
N HIS A 249 -14.64 13.78 3.13
CA HIS A 249 -15.77 14.11 2.25
C HIS A 249 -17.11 13.49 2.71
N ASP A 250 -17.21 13.07 3.97
CA ASP A 250 -18.37 12.34 4.49
C ASP A 250 -18.72 11.07 3.70
N LEU A 251 -17.70 10.48 3.09
CA LEU A 251 -17.77 9.22 2.36
C LEU A 251 -17.00 8.11 3.08
N VAL A 252 -17.27 6.88 2.68
CA VAL A 252 -16.48 5.69 3.04
C VAL A 252 -16.06 5.00 1.75
N CYS A 253 -14.76 4.74 1.62
CA CYS A 253 -14.20 3.97 0.54
C CYS A 253 -14.17 2.49 0.94
N LEU A 254 -14.87 1.65 0.18
CA LEU A 254 -14.86 0.20 0.34
C LEU A 254 -13.88 -0.40 -0.66
N LEU A 255 -12.94 -1.18 -0.14
CA LEU A 255 -11.92 -1.89 -0.90
C LEU A 255 -12.02 -3.43 -0.73
N HIS A 256 -13.08 -3.90 -0.07
CA HIS A 256 -13.37 -5.33 -0.03
C HIS A 256 -13.59 -5.83 -1.45
N GLU A 257 -13.12 -7.02 -1.78
CA GLU A 257 -13.14 -7.59 -3.13
C GLU A 257 -14.57 -7.72 -3.69
N LYS A 258 -15.54 -7.98 -2.82
CA LYS A 258 -16.96 -8.11 -3.18
C LYS A 258 -17.84 -7.46 -2.11
N PRO A 259 -17.93 -6.10 -2.05
CA PRO A 259 -18.70 -5.43 -1.00
C PRO A 259 -20.21 -5.61 -1.16
N PHE A 260 -20.68 -5.84 -2.38
CA PHE A 260 -22.11 -6.04 -2.67
C PHE A 260 -22.29 -7.25 -3.58
N GLU A 261 -23.20 -8.15 -3.19
CA GLU A 261 -23.54 -9.32 -3.97
C GLU A 261 -24.30 -8.93 -5.25
N GLY A 262 -24.10 -9.68 -6.33
CA GLY A 262 -24.84 -9.52 -7.59
C GLY A 262 -24.35 -8.42 -8.52
N ILE A 263 -23.33 -7.64 -8.14
CA ILE A 263 -22.70 -6.62 -8.96
C ILE A 263 -21.17 -6.78 -8.98
N ASN A 264 -20.46 -6.00 -9.78
CA ASN A 264 -18.99 -6.03 -9.81
C ASN A 264 -18.36 -5.84 -8.42
N GLY A 265 -17.15 -6.32 -8.28
CA GLY A 265 -16.33 -6.16 -7.09
C GLY A 265 -15.23 -5.11 -7.27
N SER A 266 -14.48 -4.83 -6.20
CA SER A 266 -13.33 -3.93 -6.22
C SER A 266 -12.11 -4.64 -6.78
N GLY A 267 -11.99 -4.68 -8.11
CA GLY A 267 -10.88 -5.32 -8.80
C GLY A 267 -9.56 -4.56 -8.69
N LYS A 268 -8.50 -5.27 -9.08
CA LYS A 268 -7.19 -4.72 -9.41
C LYS A 268 -6.76 -5.36 -10.73
N HIS A 269 -6.76 -4.59 -11.79
CA HIS A 269 -6.44 -5.08 -13.14
C HIS A 269 -5.10 -4.58 -13.66
#